data_848aa172834d6d765d47355b6d064e09
#
_entry.id   848aa172834d6d765d47355b6d064e09
#
_cell.length_a   1.000
_cell.length_b   1.000
_cell.length_c   1.000
_cell.angle_alpha   90.00
_cell.angle_beta   90.00
_cell.angle_gamma   90.00
#
_symmetry.space_group_name_H-M   'P 1'
#
loop_
_entity.id
_entity.type
_entity.pdbx_description
1 polymer ?
#
loop_
_entity_poly.entity_id
_entity_poly.type
_entity_poly.pdbx_seq_one_letter_code
_entity_poly.pdbx_strand_id
1 'polypeptide(L)'
;MPSSMYIPMNPSSCAECAARVVTLNAAIPSWAAGLSTSASPITVVDQWTGFSTATDTYAGVHPSNAGDVKIANRWYPAVSAAIS
;
A
#
# COMPACT_ATOMS: atom_id res chain seq x y z
N MET A 1 8.37 -12.69 -1.06
CA MET A 1 7.01 -12.51 -0.51
C MET A 1 6.57 -11.07 -0.65
N PRO A 2 5.42 -10.80 -1.25
CA PRO A 2 4.95 -9.43 -1.38
C PRO A 2 4.55 -8.83 -0.04
N SER A 3 4.85 -7.56 0.15
CA SER A 3 4.41 -6.73 1.25
C SER A 3 3.85 -5.44 0.69
N SER A 4 2.97 -4.76 1.40
CA SER A 4 2.27 -3.60 0.85
C SER A 4 2.49 -2.36 1.69
N MET A 5 2.59 -1.21 1.01
CA MET A 5 2.35 0.09 1.63
C MET A 5 0.86 0.26 1.91
N TYR A 6 0.54 1.15 2.84
CA TYR A 6 -0.83 1.57 3.08
C TYR A 6 -1.30 2.57 2.02
N ILE A 7 -2.59 2.57 1.75
CA ILE A 7 -3.23 3.60 0.92
C ILE A 7 -3.22 4.95 1.65
N PRO A 8 -3.24 6.08 0.93
CA PRO A 8 -3.35 7.38 1.56
C PRO A 8 -4.69 7.56 2.29
N MET A 9 -4.67 8.37 3.33
CA MET A 9 -5.86 8.70 4.11
C MET A 9 -6.09 10.21 4.09
N ASN A 10 -7.36 10.62 4.07
CA ASN A 10 -7.72 12.02 4.04
C ASN A 10 -7.50 12.65 5.42
N PRO A 11 -6.66 13.70 5.54
CA PRO A 11 -6.43 14.36 6.82
C PRO A 11 -7.67 15.04 7.40
N SER A 12 -8.66 15.38 6.57
CA SER A 12 -9.94 15.91 7.07
C SER A 12 -10.75 14.86 7.84
N SER A 13 -10.59 13.58 7.51
CA SER A 13 -11.26 12.47 8.20
C SER A 13 -10.49 12.02 9.43
N CYS A 14 -9.15 11.95 9.33
CA CYS A 14 -8.26 11.55 10.40
C CYS A 14 -6.86 12.12 10.16
N ALA A 15 -6.55 13.27 10.77
CA ALA A 15 -5.25 13.91 10.58
C ALA A 15 -4.09 13.03 11.07
N GLU A 16 -4.26 12.38 12.22
CA GLU A 16 -3.23 11.48 12.76
C GLU A 16 -3.04 10.24 11.90
N CYS A 17 -4.13 9.69 11.35
CA CYS A 17 -4.06 8.54 10.46
C CYS A 17 -3.26 8.86 9.20
N ALA A 18 -3.52 10.03 8.60
CA ALA A 18 -2.79 10.46 7.41
C ALA A 18 -1.30 10.61 7.68
N ALA A 19 -0.92 11.24 8.79
CA ALA A 19 0.47 11.43 9.19
C ALA A 19 1.16 10.09 9.51
N ARG A 20 0.49 9.20 10.21
CA ARG A 20 1.03 7.88 10.58
C ARG A 20 1.25 6.99 9.38
N VAL A 21 0.35 7.04 8.39
CA VAL A 21 0.50 6.27 7.15
C VAL A 21 1.72 6.75 6.36
N VAL A 22 1.96 8.05 6.27
CA VAL A 22 3.16 8.60 5.62
C VAL A 22 4.42 8.09 6.31
N THR A 23 4.48 8.14 7.63
CA THR A 23 5.62 7.66 8.42
C THR A 23 5.83 6.15 8.22
N LEU A 24 4.76 5.37 8.29
CA LEU A 24 4.82 3.92 8.09
C LEU A 24 5.33 3.58 6.68
N ASN A 25 4.76 4.19 5.64
CA ASN A 25 5.15 3.91 4.26
C ASN A 25 6.60 4.29 3.98
N ALA A 26 7.11 5.34 4.62
CA ALA A 26 8.51 5.72 4.50
C ALA A 26 9.46 4.68 5.10
N ALA A 27 9.03 3.96 6.13
CA ALA A 27 9.83 2.93 6.81
C ALA A 27 9.80 1.57 6.11
N ILE A 28 8.74 1.26 5.35
CA ILE A 28 8.54 -0.07 4.77
C ILE A 28 9.66 -0.50 3.82
N PRO A 29 10.17 0.33 2.88
CA PRO A 29 11.24 -0.13 1.98
C PRO A 29 12.51 -0.55 2.71
N SER A 30 12.93 0.19 3.72
CA SER A 30 14.12 -0.14 4.51
C SER A 30 13.93 -1.41 5.34
N TRP A 31 12.75 -1.55 5.95
CA TRP A 31 12.40 -2.75 6.70
C TRP A 31 12.37 -3.97 5.80
N ALA A 32 11.75 -3.88 4.64
CA ALA A 32 11.69 -4.97 3.67
C ALA A 32 13.08 -5.35 3.17
N ALA A 33 13.93 -4.36 2.85
CA ALA A 33 15.29 -4.60 2.39
C ALA A 33 16.13 -5.31 3.46
N GLY A 34 15.94 -4.96 4.74
CA GLY A 34 16.64 -5.58 5.85
C GLY A 34 16.27 -7.04 6.10
N LEU A 35 15.06 -7.44 5.73
CA LEU A 35 14.54 -8.80 5.91
C LEU A 35 14.57 -9.64 4.64
N SER A 36 14.72 -9.02 3.48
CA SER A 36 14.74 -9.73 2.20
C SER A 36 16.04 -10.53 2.03
N THR A 37 15.89 -11.76 1.55
CA THR A 37 17.03 -12.63 1.21
C THR A 37 16.84 -13.18 -0.20
N SER A 38 17.90 -13.72 -0.80
CA SER A 38 17.79 -14.35 -2.12
C SER A 38 16.90 -15.59 -2.12
N ALA A 39 16.82 -16.29 -1.01
CA ALA A 39 15.96 -17.46 -0.84
C ALA A 39 14.50 -17.07 -0.54
N SER A 40 14.30 -15.92 0.11
CA SER A 40 12.96 -15.40 0.46
C SER A 40 12.92 -13.89 0.25
N PRO A 41 12.86 -13.45 -1.02
CA PRO A 41 12.83 -12.02 -1.32
C PRO A 41 11.50 -11.38 -0.92
N ILE A 42 11.58 -10.13 -0.43
CA ILE A 42 10.41 -9.33 -0.12
C ILE A 42 10.28 -8.22 -1.16
N THR A 43 9.15 -8.18 -1.85
CA THR A 43 8.81 -7.15 -2.82
C THR A 43 7.77 -6.21 -2.20
N VAL A 44 8.01 -4.91 -2.27
CA VAL A 44 7.07 -3.91 -1.76
C VAL A 44 6.09 -3.51 -2.86
N VAL A 45 4.80 -3.66 -2.57
CA VAL A 45 3.73 -3.23 -3.48
C VAL A 45 3.37 -1.79 -3.15
N ASP A 46 3.50 -0.89 -4.13
CA ASP A 46 3.13 0.52 -3.97
C ASP A 46 1.62 0.69 -4.11
N GLN A 47 0.94 0.87 -2.99
CA GLN A 47 -0.49 1.17 -2.96
C GLN A 47 -0.76 2.67 -2.76
N TRP A 48 0.29 3.49 -2.76
CA TRP A 48 0.19 4.93 -2.53
C TRP A 48 0.05 5.73 -3.80
N THR A 49 0.94 5.49 -4.76
CA THR A 49 1.02 6.28 -5.99
C THR A 49 -0.25 6.13 -6.83
N GLY A 50 -0.85 7.27 -7.20
CA GLY A 50 -2.05 7.26 -8.02
C GLY A 50 -3.35 6.89 -7.29
N PHE A 51 -3.31 6.72 -5.96
CA PHE A 51 -4.48 6.46 -5.14
C PHE A 51 -5.03 7.79 -4.62
N SER A 52 -6.27 8.11 -4.94
CA SER A 52 -6.92 9.36 -4.56
C SER A 52 -7.92 9.15 -3.42
N THR A 53 -7.76 9.88 -2.33
CA THR A 53 -8.73 9.80 -1.22
C THR A 53 -10.11 10.35 -1.60
N ALA A 54 -10.19 11.19 -2.64
CA ALA A 54 -11.46 11.76 -3.09
C ALA A 54 -12.33 10.75 -3.84
N THR A 55 -11.73 9.87 -4.66
CA THR A 55 -12.45 8.94 -5.53
C THR A 55 -12.29 7.48 -5.13
N ASP A 56 -11.15 7.13 -4.52
CA ASP A 56 -10.77 5.75 -4.22
C ASP A 56 -11.06 5.34 -2.78
N THR A 57 -11.56 6.27 -1.96
CA THR A 57 -12.04 5.99 -0.60
C THR A 57 -13.46 6.50 -0.41
N TYR A 58 -14.17 5.89 0.54
CA TYR A 58 -15.34 6.51 1.14
C TYR A 58 -14.98 6.92 2.58
N ALA A 59 -15.55 8.04 3.04
CA ALA A 59 -15.21 8.62 4.35
C ALA A 59 -13.70 8.97 4.51
N GLY A 60 -12.90 8.95 3.44
CA GLY A 60 -11.49 9.33 3.44
C GLY A 60 -10.53 8.31 4.04
N VAL A 61 -11.00 7.15 4.49
CA VAL A 61 -10.21 6.14 5.19
C VAL A 61 -10.38 4.75 4.58
N HIS A 62 -11.60 4.36 4.24
CA HIS A 62 -11.90 3.04 3.71
C HIS A 62 -11.87 3.04 2.18
N PRO A 63 -11.31 1.98 1.51
CA PRO A 63 -11.35 1.91 0.07
C PRO A 63 -12.78 1.89 -0.47
N SER A 64 -13.04 2.66 -1.52
CA SER A 64 -14.26 2.54 -2.31
C SER A 64 -14.15 1.34 -3.26
N ASN A 65 -15.20 1.06 -4.05
CA ASN A 65 -15.12 0.03 -5.09
C ASN A 65 -13.99 0.33 -6.09
N ALA A 66 -13.82 1.60 -6.49
CA ALA A 66 -12.73 2.01 -7.36
C ALA A 66 -11.36 1.81 -6.70
N GLY A 67 -11.26 2.11 -5.40
CA GLY A 67 -10.05 1.87 -4.62
C GLY A 67 -9.72 0.39 -4.50
N ASP A 68 -10.72 -0.45 -4.27
CA ASP A 68 -10.54 -1.92 -4.20
C ASP A 68 -9.98 -2.48 -5.52
N VAL A 69 -10.47 -2.00 -6.66
CA VAL A 69 -9.98 -2.41 -7.97
C VAL A 69 -8.50 -2.03 -8.14
N LYS A 70 -8.12 -0.80 -7.75
CA LYS A 70 -6.73 -0.37 -7.80
C LYS A 70 -5.83 -1.22 -6.92
N ILE A 71 -6.26 -1.52 -5.70
CA ILE A 71 -5.52 -2.38 -4.77
C ILE A 71 -5.31 -3.76 -5.38
N ALA A 72 -6.37 -4.37 -5.89
CA ALA A 72 -6.31 -5.69 -6.50
C ALA A 72 -5.39 -5.70 -7.73
N ASN A 73 -5.47 -4.69 -8.58
CA ASN A 73 -4.65 -4.58 -9.79
C ASN A 73 -3.15 -4.44 -9.48
N ARG A 74 -2.80 -3.93 -8.32
CA ARG A 74 -1.40 -3.83 -7.88
C ARG A 74 -0.91 -5.10 -7.20
N TRP A 75 -1.78 -5.75 -6.43
CA TRP A 75 -1.44 -7.02 -5.80
C TRP A 75 -1.29 -8.16 -6.80
N TYR A 76 -2.14 -8.23 -7.80
CA TYR A 76 -2.19 -9.36 -8.73
C TYR A 76 -0.85 -9.65 -9.40
N PRO A 77 -0.18 -8.67 -10.06
CA PRO A 77 1.11 -8.96 -10.70
C PRO A 77 2.19 -9.35 -9.67
N ALA A 78 2.18 -8.77 -8.48
CA ALA A 78 3.16 -9.09 -7.44
C ALA A 78 2.98 -10.52 -6.92
N VAL A 79 1.74 -10.93 -6.65
CA VAL A 79 1.43 -12.28 -6.18
C VAL A 79 1.68 -13.29 -7.29
N SER A 80 1.26 -13.00 -8.51
CA SER A 80 1.49 -13.87 -9.66
C SER A 80 2.98 -14.11 -9.91
N ALA A 81 3.81 -13.08 -9.80
CA ALA A 81 5.26 -13.22 -9.94
C ALA A 81 5.87 -14.04 -8.80
N ALA A 82 5.34 -13.92 -7.58
CA ALA A 82 5.87 -14.63 -6.42
C ALA A 82 5.57 -16.15 -6.45
N ILE A 83 4.51 -16.57 -7.12
CA ILE A 83 4.10 -17.98 -7.19
C ILE A 83 4.46 -18.66 -8.51
N SER A 84 5.03 -17.94 -9.45
CA SER A 84 5.41 -18.49 -10.77
C SER A 84 6.84 -19.11 -10.80
#